data_5b1a23e7a408e20a0c3fc38be2a025b1
#
_entry.id   5b1a23e7a408e20a0c3fc38be2a025b1
#
_cell.length_a   1.000
_cell.length_b   1.000
_cell.length_c   1.000
_cell.angle_alpha   90.00
_cell.angle_beta   90.00
_cell.angle_gamma   90.00
#
_symmetry.space_group_name_H-M   'P 1'
#
loop_
_entity.id
_entity.type
_entity.pdbx_description
1 polymer ?
#
loop_
_entity_poly.entity_id
_entity_poly.type
_entity_poly.pdbx_seq_one_letter_code
_entity_poly.pdbx_strand_id
1 'polypeptide(L)'
;VLPATHTGCVAPGVAWLRVSKTTELFRGMKAEHGITMTCAGRSLSRIDGRERVNTPGALGLTEPGQVHRNVRRESPGSFQLVSFDARLIDEARCALGQRGSALLHSDAVDAHDERALPLRRLHQLLLAGATERFVLDVAITEAISAYTSFLSGARAPSSALRPSVRRARDFLLAHLAEPVTLDAVAEHARADKFHLCRAFSQALGFPPYAFLTQARIVRARTLLQRGLRPVDVAQQVGFCDQSQMHRHFVRAVGRTPAISVTVA
;
A
#
# COMPACT_ATOMS: atom_id res chain seq x y z
N VAL A 1 -13.45 17.43 -14.05
CA VAL A 1 -12.13 18.08 -13.87
C VAL A 1 -11.21 17.01 -13.31
N LEU A 2 -10.17 16.64 -14.08
CA LEU A 2 -9.15 15.72 -13.58
C LEU A 2 -8.49 16.33 -12.34
N PRO A 3 -8.27 15.55 -11.28
CA PRO A 3 -7.62 16.06 -10.08
C PRO A 3 -6.20 16.51 -10.40
N ALA A 4 -5.78 17.66 -9.86
CA ALA A 4 -4.40 18.08 -9.94
C ALA A 4 -3.55 17.09 -9.12
N THR A 5 -2.68 16.39 -9.81
CA THR A 5 -1.80 15.37 -9.22
C THR A 5 -0.35 15.81 -9.38
N HIS A 6 0.34 15.95 -8.27
CA HIS A 6 1.76 16.26 -8.23
C HIS A 6 2.51 15.09 -7.58
N THR A 7 3.62 14.71 -8.15
CA THR A 7 4.49 13.64 -7.63
C THR A 7 5.94 14.10 -7.62
N GLY A 8 6.72 13.58 -6.69
CA GLY A 8 8.16 13.84 -6.64
C GLY A 8 8.89 12.78 -5.83
N CYS A 9 10.19 12.71 -6.04
CA CYS A 9 11.13 11.98 -5.21
C CYS A 9 11.79 12.97 -4.25
N VAL A 10 11.82 12.65 -2.96
CA VAL A 10 12.44 13.50 -1.91
C VAL A 10 13.86 13.03 -1.64
N ALA A 11 14.03 11.71 -1.60
CA ALA A 11 15.29 11.01 -1.38
C ALA A 11 15.22 9.64 -2.04
N PRO A 12 16.33 8.95 -2.26
CA PRO A 12 16.31 7.57 -2.76
C PRO A 12 15.40 6.70 -1.89
N GLY A 13 14.43 6.05 -2.52
CA GLY A 13 13.43 5.22 -1.84
C GLY A 13 12.32 5.97 -1.09
N VAL A 14 12.24 7.30 -1.20
CA VAL A 14 11.17 8.12 -0.60
C VAL A 14 10.49 8.96 -1.67
N ALA A 15 9.23 8.67 -1.94
CA ALA A 15 8.44 9.40 -2.93
C ALA A 15 7.20 10.03 -2.28
N TRP A 16 6.66 11.07 -2.90
CA TRP A 16 5.42 11.67 -2.48
C TRP A 16 4.46 11.87 -3.64
N LEU A 17 3.18 11.84 -3.32
CA LEU A 17 2.07 12.10 -4.21
C LEU A 17 1.10 13.06 -3.52
N ARG A 18 0.74 14.15 -4.19
CA ARG A 18 -0.33 15.06 -3.74
C ARG A 18 -1.46 15.02 -4.76
N VAL A 19 -2.67 14.83 -4.27
CA VAL A 19 -3.90 14.90 -5.05
C VAL A 19 -4.78 16.00 -4.47
N SER A 20 -5.23 16.91 -5.33
CA SER A 20 -6.01 18.08 -4.91
C SER A 20 -7.40 18.07 -5.52
N LYS A 21 -8.39 18.41 -4.71
CA LYS A 21 -9.80 18.61 -5.12
C LYS A 21 -10.38 17.42 -5.92
N THR A 22 -10.03 16.18 -5.53
CA THR A 22 -10.52 14.98 -6.21
C THR A 22 -11.90 14.56 -5.71
N THR A 23 -12.76 14.16 -6.64
CA THR A 23 -14.01 13.45 -6.38
C THR A 23 -13.88 11.96 -6.66
N GLU A 24 -12.77 11.51 -7.24
CA GLU A 24 -12.54 10.11 -7.60
C GLU A 24 -12.47 9.19 -6.40
N LEU A 25 -12.98 7.99 -6.57
CA LEU A 25 -12.92 6.90 -5.62
C LEU A 25 -11.78 5.94 -6.00
N PHE A 26 -10.67 6.09 -5.32
CA PHE A 26 -9.50 5.24 -5.55
C PHE A 26 -9.69 3.85 -4.98
N ARG A 27 -9.19 2.86 -5.71
CA ARG A 27 -9.14 1.47 -5.30
C ARG A 27 -7.84 0.85 -5.79
N GLY A 28 -7.15 0.13 -4.92
CA GLY A 28 -5.91 -0.55 -5.28
C GLY A 28 -5.27 -1.29 -4.13
N MET A 29 -4.25 -2.05 -4.45
CA MET A 29 -3.36 -2.66 -3.47
C MET A 29 -2.13 -1.77 -3.29
N LYS A 30 -1.72 -1.55 -2.04
CA LYS A 30 -0.53 -0.77 -1.73
C LYS A 30 0.73 -1.56 -2.08
N ALA A 31 1.66 -0.90 -2.77
CA ALA A 31 2.94 -1.49 -3.17
C ALA A 31 4.05 -1.24 -2.15
N GLU A 32 3.93 -0.17 -1.38
CA GLU A 32 4.96 0.35 -0.50
C GLU A 32 4.39 0.66 0.88
N HIS A 33 5.26 0.77 1.85
CA HIS A 33 4.93 1.42 3.11
C HIS A 33 4.59 2.88 2.86
N GLY A 34 3.64 3.44 3.59
CA GLY A 34 3.25 4.82 3.33
C GLY A 34 2.50 5.47 4.46
N ILE A 35 2.53 6.79 4.41
CA ILE A 35 1.79 7.68 5.30
C ILE A 35 0.90 8.55 4.42
N THR A 36 -0.40 8.53 4.66
CA THR A 36 -1.35 9.38 3.96
C THR A 36 -1.91 10.42 4.93
N MET A 37 -1.76 11.69 4.61
CA MET A 37 -2.41 12.79 5.34
C MET A 37 -3.57 13.35 4.53
N THR A 38 -4.75 13.39 5.11
CA THR A 38 -5.90 14.08 4.53
C THR A 38 -5.72 15.58 4.74
N CYS A 39 -5.66 16.34 3.65
CA CYS A 39 -5.47 17.80 3.70
C CYS A 39 -6.81 18.55 3.68
N ALA A 40 -7.79 18.04 2.94
CA ALA A 40 -9.13 18.63 2.85
C ALA A 40 -10.18 17.57 2.48
N GLY A 41 -11.44 17.89 2.78
CA GLY A 41 -12.59 17.03 2.49
C GLY A 41 -12.78 15.92 3.51
N ARG A 42 -13.91 15.20 3.37
CA ARG A 42 -14.26 14.06 4.20
C ARG A 42 -14.59 12.87 3.33
N SER A 43 -14.05 11.70 3.66
CA SER A 43 -14.29 10.48 2.91
C SER A 43 -14.35 9.26 3.82
N LEU A 44 -15.10 8.24 3.36
CA LEU A 44 -15.11 6.92 3.96
C LEU A 44 -14.24 6.00 3.09
N SER A 45 -13.27 5.35 3.71
CA SER A 45 -12.43 4.34 3.09
C SER A 45 -12.63 2.98 3.77
N ARG A 46 -12.34 1.92 3.03
CA ARG A 46 -12.26 0.57 3.58
C ARG A 46 -10.87 0.02 3.32
N ILE A 47 -10.19 -0.42 4.37
CA ILE A 47 -8.84 -0.98 4.33
C ILE A 47 -8.91 -2.38 4.94
N ASP A 48 -8.59 -3.41 4.17
CA ASP A 48 -8.70 -4.81 4.58
C ASP A 48 -10.03 -5.16 5.28
N GLY A 49 -11.15 -4.60 4.78
CA GLY A 49 -12.49 -4.83 5.31
C GLY A 49 -12.92 -3.91 6.46
N ARG A 50 -12.01 -3.09 7.02
CA ARG A 50 -12.33 -2.12 8.08
C ARG A 50 -12.70 -0.77 7.48
N GLU A 51 -13.75 -0.17 7.98
CA GLU A 51 -14.16 1.17 7.58
C GLU A 51 -13.40 2.24 8.38
N ARG A 52 -13.05 3.30 7.68
CA ARG A 52 -12.33 4.43 8.23
C ARG A 52 -12.85 5.73 7.66
N VAL A 53 -13.15 6.68 8.53
CA VAL A 53 -13.45 8.05 8.15
C VAL A 53 -12.15 8.85 8.09
N ASN A 54 -11.91 9.49 6.95
CA ASN A 54 -10.78 10.39 6.77
C ASN A 54 -11.29 11.82 6.83
N THR A 55 -10.74 12.59 7.75
CA THR A 55 -11.00 14.02 7.97
C THR A 55 -9.71 14.81 7.81
N PRO A 56 -9.76 16.13 7.57
CA PRO A 56 -8.55 16.95 7.52
C PRO A 56 -7.66 16.74 8.76
N GLY A 57 -6.37 16.59 8.54
CA GLY A 57 -5.37 16.27 9.58
C GLY A 57 -5.27 14.79 9.95
N ALA A 58 -6.20 13.93 9.52
CA ALA A 58 -6.10 12.50 9.79
C ALA A 58 -4.90 11.88 9.04
N LEU A 59 -4.13 11.06 9.77
CA LEU A 59 -3.04 10.26 9.24
C LEU A 59 -3.47 8.81 9.08
N GLY A 60 -3.13 8.23 7.93
CA GLY A 60 -3.26 6.82 7.63
C GLY A 60 -1.93 6.17 7.32
N LEU A 61 -1.68 5.02 7.93
CA LEU A 61 -0.53 4.21 7.63
C LEU A 61 -0.93 3.09 6.67
N THR A 62 -0.05 2.74 5.77
CA THR A 62 -0.26 1.63 4.83
C THR A 62 1.00 0.78 4.72
N GLU A 63 0.80 -0.52 4.55
CA GLU A 63 1.87 -1.50 4.32
C GLU A 63 1.69 -2.19 2.97
N PRO A 64 2.74 -2.77 2.38
CA PRO A 64 2.64 -3.52 1.14
C PRO A 64 1.61 -4.65 1.24
N GLY A 65 0.83 -4.84 0.17
CA GLY A 65 -0.23 -5.85 0.11
C GLY A 65 -1.57 -5.46 0.70
N GLN A 66 -1.67 -4.33 1.40
CA GLN A 66 -2.96 -3.84 1.89
C GLN A 66 -3.88 -3.40 0.74
N VAL A 67 -5.15 -3.82 0.82
CA VAL A 67 -6.19 -3.37 -0.11
C VAL A 67 -6.90 -2.15 0.45
N HIS A 68 -6.82 -1.06 -0.30
CA HIS A 68 -7.49 0.20 0.00
C HIS A 68 -8.60 0.48 -1.02
N ARG A 69 -9.76 0.91 -0.55
CA ARG A 69 -10.87 1.36 -1.37
C ARG A 69 -11.57 2.57 -0.73
N ASN A 70 -11.69 3.69 -1.47
CA ASN A 70 -12.64 4.71 -1.09
C ASN A 70 -14.06 4.21 -1.33
N VAL A 71 -14.92 4.30 -0.33
CA VAL A 71 -16.32 3.90 -0.39
C VAL A 71 -17.20 5.06 -0.85
N ARG A 72 -16.99 6.23 -0.25
CA ARG A 72 -17.68 7.47 -0.62
C ARG A 72 -16.85 8.70 -0.25
N ARG A 73 -17.14 9.82 -0.90
CA ARG A 73 -16.67 11.15 -0.52
C ARG A 73 -17.88 12.05 -0.25
N GLU A 74 -17.81 12.83 0.80
CA GLU A 74 -18.85 13.79 1.15
C GLU A 74 -18.58 15.15 0.48
N SER A 75 -17.32 15.42 0.13
CA SER A 75 -16.88 16.62 -0.57
C SER A 75 -15.60 16.32 -1.36
N PRO A 76 -15.23 17.18 -2.35
CA PRO A 76 -13.94 17.07 -3.03
C PRO A 76 -12.81 17.05 -2.00
N GLY A 77 -11.97 16.04 -2.09
CA GLY A 77 -10.90 15.79 -1.10
C GLY A 77 -9.52 16.12 -1.63
N SER A 78 -8.62 16.51 -0.74
CA SER A 78 -7.19 16.64 -1.02
C SER A 78 -6.40 15.80 -0.01
N PHE A 79 -5.37 15.13 -0.49
CA PHE A 79 -4.50 14.33 0.37
C PHE A 79 -3.07 14.31 -0.15
N GLN A 80 -2.14 14.04 0.76
CA GLN A 80 -0.75 13.80 0.44
C GLN A 80 -0.37 12.40 0.95
N LEU A 81 0.27 11.62 0.08
CA LEU A 81 0.88 10.34 0.40
C LEU A 81 2.40 10.50 0.35
N VAL A 82 3.08 10.02 1.38
CA VAL A 82 4.53 9.78 1.34
C VAL A 82 4.74 8.28 1.40
N SER A 83 5.51 7.73 0.48
CA SER A 83 5.80 6.30 0.41
C SER A 83 7.28 6.02 0.63
N PHE A 84 7.57 4.88 1.26
CA PHE A 84 8.91 4.43 1.60
C PHE A 84 9.16 3.06 0.98
N ASP A 85 10.33 2.89 0.37
CA ASP A 85 10.80 1.56 -0.04
C ASP A 85 10.91 0.63 1.18
N ALA A 86 10.53 -0.63 0.99
CA ALA A 86 10.59 -1.64 2.05
C ALA A 86 11.98 -1.78 2.67
N ARG A 87 13.04 -1.58 1.87
CA ARG A 87 14.43 -1.62 2.35
C ARG A 87 14.71 -0.58 3.43
N LEU A 88 14.23 0.65 3.27
CA LEU A 88 14.42 1.72 4.27
C LEU A 88 13.75 1.36 5.60
N ILE A 89 12.57 0.75 5.53
CA ILE A 89 11.85 0.29 6.73
C ILE A 89 12.60 -0.88 7.39
N ASP A 90 13.10 -1.84 6.61
CA ASP A 90 13.86 -2.99 7.13
C ASP A 90 15.19 -2.54 7.74
N GLU A 91 15.92 -1.63 7.10
CA GLU A 91 17.16 -1.04 7.61
C GLU A 91 16.93 -0.29 8.94
N ALA A 92 15.89 0.55 9.00
CA ALA A 92 15.55 1.26 10.23
C ALA A 92 15.18 0.31 11.37
N ARG A 93 14.38 -0.72 11.10
CA ARG A 93 14.03 -1.75 12.09
C ARG A 93 15.24 -2.50 12.60
N CYS A 94 16.15 -2.87 11.70
CA CYS A 94 17.40 -3.52 12.08
C CYS A 94 18.25 -2.62 12.98
N ALA A 95 18.44 -1.35 12.60
CA ALA A 95 19.18 -0.36 13.37
C ALA A 95 18.58 -0.10 14.76
N LEU A 96 17.24 -0.17 14.88
CA LEU A 96 16.51 0.00 16.14
C LEU A 96 16.37 -1.31 16.94
N GLY A 97 17.00 -2.41 16.51
CA GLY A 97 16.94 -3.70 17.19
C GLY A 97 15.55 -4.36 17.18
N GLN A 98 14.65 -3.92 16.31
CA GLN A 98 13.31 -4.46 16.23
C GLN A 98 13.29 -5.82 15.52
N ARG A 99 12.81 -6.86 16.21
CA ARG A 99 12.70 -8.22 15.67
C ARG A 99 11.23 -8.61 15.49
N GLY A 100 10.97 -9.57 14.61
CA GLY A 100 9.63 -10.12 14.35
C GLY A 100 8.96 -9.56 13.10
N SER A 101 7.66 -9.79 12.96
CA SER A 101 6.87 -9.38 11.79
C SER A 101 6.78 -7.87 11.65
N ALA A 102 6.86 -7.39 10.42
CA ALA A 102 6.76 -5.97 10.06
C ALA A 102 5.32 -5.56 9.71
N LEU A 103 4.34 -6.01 10.49
CA LEU A 103 2.92 -5.70 10.22
C LEU A 103 2.45 -4.50 11.03
N LEU A 104 1.65 -3.64 10.42
CA LEU A 104 1.01 -2.53 11.10
C LEU A 104 -0.01 -3.06 12.12
N HIS A 105 0.11 -2.57 13.35
CA HIS A 105 -0.88 -2.84 14.40
C HIS A 105 -2.23 -2.19 14.08
N SER A 106 -2.19 -0.96 13.57
CA SER A 106 -3.35 -0.19 13.14
C SER A 106 -3.01 0.63 11.90
N ASP A 107 -3.94 0.73 10.97
CA ASP A 107 -3.87 1.59 9.78
C ASP A 107 -4.33 3.04 10.08
N ALA A 108 -4.92 3.29 11.25
CA ALA A 108 -5.34 4.60 11.72
C ALA A 108 -4.43 5.07 12.86
N VAL A 109 -4.00 6.31 12.78
CA VAL A 109 -3.22 6.97 13.82
C VAL A 109 -4.12 7.94 14.56
N ASP A 110 -4.15 7.81 15.88
CA ASP A 110 -4.88 8.75 16.75
C ASP A 110 -4.34 10.17 16.56
N ALA A 111 -5.23 11.16 16.60
CA ALA A 111 -4.86 12.57 16.44
C ALA A 111 -3.90 13.04 17.52
N HIS A 112 -3.98 12.46 18.71
CA HIS A 112 -3.18 12.81 19.88
C HIS A 112 -1.98 11.86 20.11
N ASP A 113 -1.75 10.89 19.23
CA ASP A 113 -0.59 10.01 19.34
C ASP A 113 0.70 10.79 19.02
N GLU A 114 1.50 11.02 20.06
CA GLU A 114 2.75 11.77 19.96
C GLU A 114 3.76 11.10 19.03
N ARG A 115 3.70 9.78 18.87
CA ARG A 115 4.54 9.04 17.91
C ARG A 115 4.29 9.49 16.47
N ALA A 116 3.13 10.10 16.19
CA ALA A 116 2.78 10.60 14.87
C ALA A 116 3.34 12.01 14.58
N LEU A 117 3.92 12.70 15.54
CA LEU A 117 4.45 14.04 15.35
C LEU A 117 5.51 14.11 14.22
N PRO A 118 6.51 13.20 14.16
CA PRO A 118 7.47 13.21 13.05
C PRO A 118 6.81 12.94 11.69
N LEU A 119 5.77 12.09 11.66
CA LEU A 119 5.02 11.81 10.43
C LEU A 119 4.30 13.08 9.92
N ARG A 120 3.66 13.81 10.82
CA ARG A 120 2.99 15.08 10.51
C ARG A 120 3.99 16.14 10.06
N ARG A 121 5.14 16.25 10.74
CA ARG A 121 6.20 17.19 10.40
C ARG A 121 6.71 16.99 8.98
N LEU A 122 6.99 15.74 8.58
CA LEU A 122 7.40 15.43 7.21
C LEU A 122 6.36 15.92 6.18
N HIS A 123 5.08 15.61 6.42
CA HIS A 123 4.00 16.09 5.55
C HIS A 123 3.94 17.61 5.45
N GLN A 124 4.09 18.32 6.58
CA GLN A 124 4.05 19.78 6.63
C GLN A 124 5.23 20.40 5.87
N LEU A 125 6.44 19.88 6.02
CA LEU A 125 7.62 20.33 5.29
C LEU A 125 7.43 20.17 3.78
N LEU A 126 6.93 19.02 3.33
CA LEU A 126 6.66 18.78 1.92
C LEU A 126 5.51 19.65 1.38
N LEU A 127 4.49 19.94 2.20
CA LEU A 127 3.40 20.85 1.82
C LEU A 127 3.90 22.31 1.69
N ALA A 128 4.83 22.71 2.56
CA ALA A 128 5.46 24.02 2.51
C ALA A 128 6.50 24.17 1.39
N GLY A 129 6.81 23.09 0.67
CA GLY A 129 7.80 23.12 -0.42
C GLY A 129 9.24 23.21 0.09
N ALA A 130 9.53 22.63 1.25
CA ALA A 130 10.89 22.60 1.80
C ALA A 130 11.86 21.92 0.80
N THR A 131 13.01 22.56 0.57
CA THR A 131 14.05 22.11 -0.37
C THR A 131 15.41 21.90 0.31
N GLU A 132 15.56 22.33 1.56
CA GLU A 132 16.79 22.17 2.29
C GLU A 132 17.07 20.70 2.60
N ARG A 133 18.12 20.17 2.00
CA ARG A 133 18.43 18.74 2.01
C ARG A 133 18.57 18.17 3.40
N PHE A 134 19.33 18.83 4.27
CA PHE A 134 19.58 18.36 5.63
C PHE A 134 18.29 18.30 6.47
N VAL A 135 17.42 19.31 6.34
CA VAL A 135 16.13 19.36 7.05
C VAL A 135 15.24 18.19 6.60
N LEU A 136 15.20 17.92 5.30
CA LEU A 136 14.43 16.82 4.75
C LEU A 136 15.00 15.45 5.16
N ASP A 137 16.31 15.27 5.13
CA ASP A 137 16.97 14.02 5.53
C ASP A 137 16.69 13.70 7.01
N VAL A 138 16.75 14.69 7.89
CA VAL A 138 16.37 14.54 9.31
C VAL A 138 14.89 14.17 9.44
N ALA A 139 14.00 14.92 8.79
CA ALA A 139 12.57 14.68 8.89
C ALA A 139 12.15 13.32 8.34
N ILE A 140 12.79 12.85 7.26
CA ILE A 140 12.58 11.52 6.69
C ILE A 140 13.03 10.44 7.67
N THR A 141 14.22 10.59 8.25
CA THR A 141 14.78 9.63 9.22
C THR A 141 13.88 9.52 10.46
N GLU A 142 13.46 10.66 11.00
CA GLU A 142 12.51 10.72 12.13
C GLU A 142 11.16 10.06 11.77
N ALA A 143 10.63 10.35 10.58
CA ALA A 143 9.37 9.79 10.13
C ALA A 143 9.46 8.27 9.91
N ILE A 144 10.53 7.75 9.33
CA ILE A 144 10.76 6.31 9.17
C ILE A 144 10.86 5.65 10.54
N SER A 145 11.65 6.22 11.46
CA SER A 145 11.77 5.72 12.82
C SER A 145 10.43 5.69 13.55
N ALA A 146 9.65 6.77 13.45
CA ALA A 146 8.31 6.84 14.01
C ALA A 146 7.36 5.82 13.36
N TYR A 147 7.40 5.66 12.04
CA TYR A 147 6.60 4.67 11.33
C TYR A 147 6.88 3.26 11.85
N THR A 148 8.15 2.89 12.08
CA THR A 148 8.49 1.56 12.60
C THR A 148 7.92 1.29 13.98
N SER A 149 7.66 2.31 14.79
CA SER A 149 7.03 2.16 16.11
C SER A 149 5.57 1.69 16.04
N PHE A 150 4.93 1.83 14.88
CA PHE A 150 3.58 1.31 14.61
C PHE A 150 3.59 -0.11 14.04
N LEU A 151 4.77 -0.66 13.72
CA LEU A 151 4.95 -2.03 13.28
C LEU A 151 5.14 -2.91 14.51
N SER A 152 4.19 -3.77 14.81
CA SER A 152 4.31 -4.70 15.92
C SER A 152 4.18 -6.15 15.45
N GLY A 153 4.82 -7.07 16.17
CA GLY A 153 4.97 -8.47 15.76
C GLY A 153 3.69 -9.31 15.71
N ALA A 154 2.56 -8.80 16.18
CA ALA A 154 1.28 -9.48 16.09
C ALA A 154 0.22 -8.49 15.67
N ARG A 155 -0.14 -8.50 14.39
CA ARG A 155 -1.39 -7.89 13.96
C ARG A 155 -2.52 -8.60 14.69
N ALA A 156 -3.30 -7.86 15.48
CA ALA A 156 -4.58 -8.39 15.96
C ALA A 156 -5.33 -8.93 14.72
N PRO A 157 -5.81 -10.17 14.74
CA PRO A 157 -6.49 -10.74 13.57
C PRO A 157 -7.54 -9.74 13.12
N SER A 158 -7.54 -9.40 11.82
CA SER A 158 -8.54 -8.49 11.26
C SER A 158 -9.91 -9.13 11.51
N SER A 159 -10.53 -8.79 12.62
CA SER A 159 -11.87 -9.28 12.98
C SER A 159 -12.92 -8.85 11.96
N ALA A 160 -12.57 -7.88 11.09
CA ALA A 160 -13.42 -7.39 10.01
C ALA A 160 -13.53 -8.36 8.83
N LEU A 161 -12.56 -9.24 8.61
CA LEU A 161 -12.63 -10.24 7.54
C LEU A 161 -13.18 -11.57 8.06
N ARG A 162 -14.15 -12.13 7.32
CA ARG A 162 -14.62 -13.51 7.58
C ARG A 162 -13.43 -14.47 7.55
N PRO A 163 -13.38 -15.49 8.41
CA PRO A 163 -12.26 -16.44 8.47
C PRO A 163 -11.91 -17.07 7.12
N SER A 164 -12.91 -17.40 6.29
CA SER A 164 -12.71 -17.94 4.95
C SER A 164 -12.02 -16.94 4.01
N VAL A 165 -12.43 -15.68 4.02
CA VAL A 165 -11.80 -14.62 3.20
C VAL A 165 -10.35 -14.40 3.62
N ARG A 166 -10.08 -14.39 4.91
CA ARG A 166 -8.73 -14.25 5.44
C ARG A 166 -7.84 -15.42 5.01
N ARG A 167 -8.29 -16.68 5.21
CA ARG A 167 -7.55 -17.86 4.76
C ARG A 167 -7.27 -17.84 3.26
N ALA A 168 -8.27 -17.48 2.45
CA ALA A 168 -8.10 -17.36 1.00
C ALA A 168 -7.07 -16.31 0.63
N ARG A 169 -7.12 -15.14 1.25
CA ARG A 169 -6.13 -14.06 1.04
C ARG A 169 -4.72 -14.53 1.39
N ASP A 170 -4.56 -15.12 2.56
CA ASP A 170 -3.26 -15.55 3.07
C ASP A 170 -2.68 -16.66 2.20
N PHE A 171 -3.52 -17.59 1.73
CA PHE A 171 -3.13 -18.61 0.76
C PHE A 171 -2.66 -18.03 -0.57
N LEU A 172 -3.42 -17.08 -1.15
CA LEU A 172 -3.04 -16.41 -2.40
C LEU A 172 -1.71 -15.66 -2.28
N LEU A 173 -1.44 -15.04 -1.14
CA LEU A 173 -0.18 -14.34 -0.89
C LEU A 173 1.00 -15.31 -0.69
N ALA A 174 0.77 -16.44 -0.02
CA ALA A 174 1.79 -17.48 0.18
C ALA A 174 2.18 -18.18 -1.13
N HIS A 175 1.21 -18.37 -2.06
CA HIS A 175 1.40 -19.06 -3.34
C HIS A 175 1.43 -18.09 -4.52
N LEU A 176 1.97 -16.88 -4.31
CA LEU A 176 1.91 -15.78 -5.27
C LEU A 176 2.52 -16.13 -6.63
N ALA A 177 3.65 -16.84 -6.64
CA ALA A 177 4.37 -17.21 -7.85
C ALA A 177 3.85 -18.49 -8.52
N GLU A 178 3.00 -19.25 -7.85
CA GLU A 178 2.54 -20.56 -8.28
C GLU A 178 1.25 -20.48 -9.14
N PRO A 179 0.98 -21.48 -9.97
CA PRO A 179 -0.32 -21.63 -10.61
C PRO A 179 -1.37 -22.00 -9.53
N VAL A 180 -2.29 -21.09 -9.26
CA VAL A 180 -3.35 -21.27 -8.26
C VAL A 180 -4.69 -21.43 -8.95
N THR A 181 -5.46 -22.44 -8.54
CA THR A 181 -6.83 -22.66 -9.00
C THR A 181 -7.84 -22.15 -7.97
N LEU A 182 -9.04 -21.78 -8.42
CA LEU A 182 -10.10 -21.33 -7.52
C LEU A 182 -10.53 -22.44 -6.55
N ASP A 183 -10.53 -23.69 -7.02
CA ASP A 183 -10.91 -24.84 -6.19
C ASP A 183 -9.89 -25.05 -5.05
N ALA A 184 -8.58 -24.93 -5.31
CA ALA A 184 -7.54 -24.98 -4.27
C ALA A 184 -7.69 -23.85 -3.23
N VAL A 185 -8.02 -22.63 -3.68
CA VAL A 185 -8.29 -21.51 -2.78
C VAL A 185 -9.52 -21.77 -1.91
N ALA A 186 -10.60 -22.30 -2.50
CA ALA A 186 -11.84 -22.58 -1.81
C ALA A 186 -11.69 -23.71 -0.79
N GLU A 187 -10.97 -24.76 -1.15
CA GLU A 187 -10.62 -25.88 -0.26
C GLU A 187 -9.81 -25.39 0.95
N HIS A 188 -8.72 -24.65 0.71
CA HIS A 188 -7.92 -24.08 1.79
C HIS A 188 -8.72 -23.11 2.66
N ALA A 189 -9.60 -22.32 2.05
CA ALA A 189 -10.48 -21.40 2.76
C ALA A 189 -11.60 -22.12 3.54
N ARG A 190 -11.82 -23.41 3.30
CA ARG A 190 -12.94 -24.20 3.85
C ARG A 190 -14.27 -23.53 3.55
N ALA A 191 -14.50 -23.19 2.29
CA ALA A 191 -15.69 -22.50 1.83
C ALA A 191 -16.08 -22.94 0.42
N ASP A 192 -17.37 -22.87 0.12
CA ASP A 192 -17.85 -23.02 -1.25
C ASP A 192 -17.27 -21.90 -2.13
N LYS A 193 -16.85 -22.25 -3.35
CA LYS A 193 -16.16 -21.32 -4.26
C LYS A 193 -17.00 -20.12 -4.69
N PHE A 194 -18.32 -20.31 -4.86
CA PHE A 194 -19.21 -19.21 -5.26
C PHE A 194 -19.44 -18.22 -4.11
N HIS A 195 -19.67 -18.76 -2.90
CA HIS A 195 -19.78 -17.97 -1.69
C HIS A 195 -18.46 -17.25 -1.36
N LEU A 196 -17.32 -17.94 -1.55
CA LEU A 196 -16.00 -17.35 -1.35
C LEU A 196 -15.76 -16.18 -2.29
N CYS A 197 -15.98 -16.33 -3.60
CA CYS A 197 -15.80 -15.25 -4.57
C CYS A 197 -16.62 -14.01 -4.24
N ARG A 198 -17.89 -14.20 -3.88
CA ARG A 198 -18.77 -13.10 -3.47
C ARG A 198 -18.26 -12.41 -2.20
N ALA A 199 -17.99 -13.17 -1.15
CA ALA A 199 -17.51 -12.65 0.13
C ALA A 199 -16.15 -11.96 0.00
N PHE A 200 -15.24 -12.55 -0.78
CA PHE A 200 -13.91 -12.01 -1.05
C PHE A 200 -14.00 -10.65 -1.78
N SER A 201 -14.82 -10.60 -2.84
CA SER A 201 -15.03 -9.36 -3.61
C SER A 201 -15.71 -8.27 -2.79
N GLN A 202 -16.67 -8.63 -1.93
CA GLN A 202 -17.32 -7.68 -1.02
C GLN A 202 -16.35 -7.12 0.02
N ALA A 203 -15.52 -7.98 0.61
CA ALA A 203 -14.59 -7.61 1.67
C ALA A 203 -13.37 -6.84 1.15
N LEU A 204 -12.73 -7.35 0.09
CA LEU A 204 -11.48 -6.82 -0.42
C LEU A 204 -11.63 -5.96 -1.69
N GLY A 205 -12.82 -5.91 -2.29
CA GLY A 205 -13.07 -5.09 -3.47
C GLY A 205 -12.57 -5.68 -4.79
N PHE A 206 -11.92 -6.83 -4.76
CA PHE A 206 -11.44 -7.57 -5.93
C PHE A 206 -11.86 -9.04 -5.84
N PRO A 207 -12.21 -9.69 -6.96
CA PRO A 207 -12.30 -11.14 -6.99
C PRO A 207 -10.91 -11.79 -6.76
N PRO A 208 -10.82 -13.06 -6.29
CA PRO A 208 -9.57 -13.71 -5.93
C PRO A 208 -8.46 -13.61 -6.98
N TYR A 209 -8.79 -13.85 -8.26
CA TYR A 209 -7.83 -13.74 -9.35
C TYR A 209 -7.28 -12.31 -9.53
N ALA A 210 -8.15 -11.30 -9.50
CA ALA A 210 -7.71 -9.91 -9.64
C ALA A 210 -6.86 -9.49 -8.44
N PHE A 211 -7.16 -9.97 -7.25
CA PHE A 211 -6.35 -9.77 -6.05
C PHE A 211 -4.94 -10.37 -6.23
N LEU A 212 -4.84 -11.63 -6.66
CA LEU A 212 -3.56 -12.29 -6.93
C LEU A 212 -2.76 -11.52 -8.00
N THR A 213 -3.42 -11.09 -9.08
CA THR A 213 -2.78 -10.30 -10.14
C THR A 213 -2.21 -8.98 -9.58
N GLN A 214 -2.96 -8.27 -8.73
CA GLN A 214 -2.48 -7.05 -8.08
C GLN A 214 -1.29 -7.33 -7.16
N ALA A 215 -1.33 -8.40 -6.37
CA ALA A 215 -0.23 -8.80 -5.50
C ALA A 215 1.04 -9.12 -6.30
N ARG A 216 0.90 -9.81 -7.43
CA ARG A 216 2.00 -10.07 -8.37
C ARG A 216 2.60 -8.79 -8.91
N ILE A 217 1.79 -7.81 -9.31
CA ILE A 217 2.27 -6.52 -9.81
C ILE A 217 2.99 -5.73 -8.72
N VAL A 218 2.48 -5.73 -7.49
CA VAL A 218 3.16 -5.11 -6.35
C VAL A 218 4.54 -5.73 -6.15
N ARG A 219 4.63 -7.05 -6.14
CA ARG A 219 5.92 -7.76 -6.01
C ARG A 219 6.85 -7.50 -7.19
N ALA A 220 6.30 -7.50 -8.43
CA ALA A 220 7.08 -7.20 -9.64
C ALA A 220 7.70 -5.81 -9.57
N ARG A 221 6.96 -4.80 -9.11
CA ARG A 221 7.48 -3.44 -8.95
C ARG A 221 8.69 -3.40 -8.02
N THR A 222 8.62 -4.05 -6.86
CA THR A 222 9.74 -4.13 -5.91
C THR A 222 10.98 -4.80 -6.54
N LEU A 223 10.80 -5.88 -7.31
CA LEU A 223 11.91 -6.58 -7.94
C LEU A 223 12.54 -5.76 -9.09
N LEU A 224 11.72 -5.07 -9.87
CA LEU A 224 12.18 -4.16 -10.92
C LEU A 224 12.97 -2.99 -10.34
N GLN A 225 12.53 -2.41 -9.25
CA GLN A 225 13.24 -1.34 -8.54
C GLN A 225 14.61 -1.81 -7.99
N ARG A 226 14.77 -3.11 -7.72
CA ARG A 226 16.05 -3.73 -7.36
C ARG A 226 16.93 -4.02 -8.58
N GLY A 227 16.53 -3.63 -9.78
CA GLY A 227 17.29 -3.79 -11.01
C GLY A 227 17.21 -5.17 -11.67
N LEU A 228 16.28 -6.04 -11.25
CA LEU A 228 16.10 -7.33 -11.90
C LEU A 228 15.50 -7.12 -13.31
N ARG A 229 15.90 -7.96 -14.25
CA ARG A 229 15.39 -7.89 -15.62
C ARG A 229 13.90 -8.22 -15.69
N PRO A 230 13.10 -7.52 -16.50
CA PRO A 230 11.65 -7.74 -16.57
C PRO A 230 11.22 -9.17 -16.91
N VAL A 231 12.01 -9.88 -17.70
CA VAL A 231 11.75 -11.28 -18.06
C VAL A 231 11.85 -12.20 -16.84
N ASP A 232 12.91 -12.01 -16.04
CA ASP A 232 13.15 -12.81 -14.83
C ASP A 232 12.08 -12.49 -13.76
N VAL A 233 11.73 -11.21 -13.65
CA VAL A 233 10.68 -10.76 -12.73
C VAL A 233 9.34 -11.39 -13.09
N ALA A 234 8.96 -11.42 -14.37
CA ALA A 234 7.70 -12.01 -14.78
C ALA A 234 7.55 -13.47 -14.30
N GLN A 235 8.60 -14.28 -14.46
CA GLN A 235 8.62 -15.67 -13.99
C GLN A 235 8.59 -15.76 -12.46
N GLN A 236 9.41 -14.96 -11.76
CA GLN A 236 9.48 -14.97 -10.29
C GLN A 236 8.18 -14.58 -9.60
N VAL A 237 7.33 -13.80 -10.26
CA VAL A 237 6.04 -13.39 -9.67
C VAL A 237 4.85 -14.16 -10.23
N GLY A 238 5.09 -15.19 -11.08
CA GLY A 238 4.07 -16.13 -11.55
C GLY A 238 3.27 -15.65 -12.77
N PHE A 239 3.80 -14.73 -13.59
CA PHE A 239 3.26 -14.50 -14.93
C PHE A 239 3.88 -15.48 -15.92
N CYS A 240 3.11 -15.90 -16.94
CA CYS A 240 3.62 -16.81 -17.96
C CYS A 240 4.71 -16.16 -18.83
N ASP A 241 4.64 -14.86 -19.05
CA ASP A 241 5.63 -14.13 -19.82
C ASP A 241 5.70 -12.64 -19.44
N GLN A 242 6.74 -11.97 -19.93
CA GLN A 242 6.94 -10.54 -19.74
C GLN A 242 5.80 -9.70 -20.33
N SER A 243 5.20 -10.12 -21.45
CA SER A 243 4.15 -9.36 -22.13
C SER A 243 2.86 -9.37 -21.30
N GLN A 244 2.53 -10.50 -20.69
CA GLN A 244 1.40 -10.60 -19.76
C GLN A 244 1.64 -9.69 -18.55
N MET A 245 2.82 -9.78 -17.91
CA MET A 245 3.17 -8.91 -16.81
C MET A 245 3.06 -7.44 -17.21
N HIS A 246 3.60 -7.06 -18.37
CA HIS A 246 3.59 -5.68 -18.86
C HIS A 246 2.16 -5.14 -19.01
N ARG A 247 1.25 -5.92 -19.65
CA ARG A 247 -0.16 -5.51 -19.80
C ARG A 247 -0.85 -5.24 -18.45
N HIS A 248 -0.64 -6.14 -17.48
CA HIS A 248 -1.19 -5.97 -16.14
C HIS A 248 -0.54 -4.82 -15.38
N PHE A 249 0.78 -4.65 -15.53
CA PHE A 249 1.55 -3.59 -14.89
C PHE A 249 1.08 -2.20 -15.36
N VAL A 250 0.98 -1.97 -16.67
CA VAL A 250 0.49 -0.70 -17.23
C VAL A 250 -0.93 -0.40 -16.76
N ARG A 251 -1.81 -1.42 -16.74
CA ARG A 251 -3.20 -1.25 -16.27
C ARG A 251 -3.29 -0.89 -14.79
N ALA A 252 -2.40 -1.43 -13.97
CA ALA A 252 -2.41 -1.23 -12.52
C ALA A 252 -1.67 0.03 -12.08
N VAL A 253 -0.56 0.37 -12.75
CA VAL A 253 0.39 1.43 -12.36
C VAL A 253 0.25 2.68 -13.24
N GLY A 254 -0.35 2.56 -14.42
CA GLY A 254 -0.48 3.64 -15.40
C GLY A 254 0.80 3.98 -16.17
N ARG A 255 1.88 3.24 -15.95
CA ARG A 255 3.20 3.43 -16.57
C ARG A 255 3.81 2.08 -16.95
N THR A 256 4.78 2.10 -17.87
CA THR A 256 5.53 0.89 -18.22
C THR A 256 6.52 0.50 -17.13
N PRO A 257 6.88 -0.80 -16.99
CA PRO A 257 7.90 -1.25 -16.05
C PRO A 257 9.24 -0.51 -16.19
N ALA A 258 9.68 -0.21 -17.41
CA ALA A 258 10.94 0.49 -17.69
C ALA A 258 10.97 1.92 -17.12
N ILE A 259 9.88 2.66 -17.17
CA ILE A 259 9.79 4.02 -16.63
C ILE A 259 9.72 4.00 -15.10
N SER A 260 9.23 2.92 -14.50
CA SER A 260 9.17 2.77 -13.03
C SER A 260 10.54 2.55 -12.38
N VAL A 261 11.55 2.16 -13.16
CA VAL A 261 12.95 1.96 -12.69
C VAL A 261 13.75 3.28 -12.75
N THR A 262 13.36 4.23 -13.60
CA THR A 262 14.14 5.46 -13.87
C THR A 262 13.86 6.59 -12.88
N VAL A 263 12.95 6.41 -11.92
CA VAL A 263 12.66 7.37 -10.84
C VAL A 263 13.32 6.89 -9.54
N ALA A 264 14.64 6.66 -9.65
CA ALA A 264 15.52 6.43 -8.50
C ALA A 264 16.53 7.57 -8.39
#